data_85c4c241f1d1844a4f058b83ffb5e84f
#
_entry.id   85c4c241f1d1844a4f058b83ffb5e84f
#
_cell.length_a   1.000
_cell.length_b   1.000
_cell.length_c   1.000
_cell.angle_alpha   90.00
_cell.angle_beta   90.00
_cell.angle_gamma   90.00
#
_symmetry.space_group_name_H-M   'P 1'
#
loop_
_entity.id
_entity.type
_entity.pdbx_description
1 polymer ?
#
loop_
_entity_poly.entity_id
_entity_poly.type
_entity_poly.pdbx_seq_one_letter_code
_entity_poly.pdbx_strand_id
1 'polypeptide(L)'
;MKQVFQSLKNGSTSVQDVPSPICRDGHVVIASSVSLVSAGTERMLIDFGKSNVFQKAKSQPDKARDVLEKAKTDGIAATLDAVRSKLDQPFTPGYCNVGRVTTSRVKGFK
;
A
#
# COMPACT_ATOMS: atom_id res chain seq x y z
N MET A 1 -16.29 5.77 -5.64
CA MET A 1 -16.40 5.14 -4.30
C MET A 1 -15.40 5.80 -3.36
N LYS A 2 -15.63 5.72 -2.04
CA LYS A 2 -14.66 6.24 -1.07
C LYS A 2 -13.59 5.19 -0.76
N GLN A 3 -12.33 5.61 -0.79
CA GLN A 3 -11.17 4.75 -0.52
C GLN A 3 -10.27 5.41 0.52
N VAL A 4 -9.82 4.63 1.49
CA VAL A 4 -8.84 5.09 2.49
C VAL A 4 -7.45 4.93 1.91
N PHE A 5 -6.63 5.97 2.05
CA PHE A 5 -5.22 5.97 1.67
C PHE A 5 -4.35 6.33 2.87
N GLN A 6 -3.25 5.64 2.99
CA GLN A 6 -2.24 5.83 4.02
C GLN A 6 -0.91 6.23 3.38
N SER A 7 -0.33 7.34 3.82
CA SER A 7 0.99 7.78 3.37
C SER A 7 2.09 7.08 4.16
N LEU A 8 3.05 6.47 3.47
CA LEU A 8 4.28 5.94 4.08
C LEU A 8 5.34 7.02 4.34
N LYS A 9 5.14 8.23 3.80
CA LYS A 9 6.06 9.35 3.98
C LYS A 9 5.93 9.99 5.35
N ASN A 10 4.71 10.26 5.76
CA ASN A 10 4.40 11.01 6.99
C ASN A 10 3.36 10.35 7.90
N GLY A 11 2.84 9.17 7.53
CA GLY A 11 1.84 8.46 8.31
C GLY A 11 0.45 9.11 8.29
N SER A 12 0.16 10.05 7.39
CA SER A 12 -1.17 10.64 7.26
C SER A 12 -2.15 9.69 6.61
N THR A 13 -3.40 9.75 7.06
CA THR A 13 -4.51 8.98 6.48
C THR A 13 -5.49 9.94 5.83
N SER A 14 -5.94 9.62 4.63
CA SER A 14 -6.93 10.41 3.89
C SER A 14 -8.02 9.51 3.30
N VAL A 15 -9.20 10.08 3.12
CA VAL A 15 -10.30 9.43 2.38
C VAL A 15 -10.49 10.19 1.08
N GLN A 16 -10.43 9.47 -0.04
CA GLN A 16 -10.56 10.07 -1.37
C GLN A 16 -11.69 9.41 -2.15
N ASP A 17 -12.29 10.17 -3.04
CA ASP A 17 -13.22 9.64 -4.01
C ASP A 17 -12.46 9.11 -5.21
N VAL A 18 -12.63 7.81 -5.48
CA VAL A 18 -12.01 7.10 -6.60
C VAL A 18 -13.06 6.46 -7.49
N PRO A 19 -12.78 6.23 -8.76
CA PRO A 19 -13.68 5.49 -9.65
C PRO A 19 -13.99 4.10 -9.09
N SER A 20 -15.19 3.59 -9.37
CA SER A 20 -15.53 2.20 -9.05
C SER A 20 -14.73 1.25 -9.93
N PRO A 21 -14.32 0.10 -9.41
CA PRO A 21 -13.58 -0.88 -10.18
C PRO A 21 -14.42 -1.46 -11.32
N ILE A 22 -13.78 -1.68 -12.46
CA ILE A 22 -14.37 -2.39 -13.60
C ILE A 22 -13.99 -3.87 -13.50
N CYS A 23 -14.98 -4.75 -13.64
CA CYS A 23 -14.75 -6.18 -13.65
C CYS A 23 -13.99 -6.59 -14.93
N ARG A 24 -12.79 -7.12 -14.76
CA ARG A 24 -11.96 -7.67 -15.87
C ARG A 24 -12.18 -9.17 -15.99
N ASP A 25 -11.78 -9.76 -17.12
CA ASP A 25 -11.85 -11.20 -17.31
C ASP A 25 -11.02 -11.95 -16.27
N GLY A 26 -11.55 -13.02 -15.72
CA GLY A 26 -10.96 -13.78 -14.63
C GLY A 26 -11.08 -13.12 -13.25
N HIS A 27 -11.83 -12.04 -13.09
CA HIS A 27 -12.00 -11.31 -11.83
C HIS A 27 -13.47 -11.27 -11.39
N VAL A 28 -13.65 -10.96 -10.11
CA VAL A 28 -14.95 -10.65 -9.50
C VAL A 28 -14.90 -9.26 -8.89
N VAL A 29 -16.01 -8.54 -8.86
CA VAL A 29 -16.20 -7.30 -8.11
C VAL A 29 -17.07 -7.62 -6.90
N ILE A 30 -16.61 -7.20 -5.72
CA ILE A 30 -17.25 -7.46 -4.45
C ILE A 30 -17.70 -6.14 -3.84
N ALA A 31 -18.98 -6.05 -3.48
CA ALA A 31 -19.46 -4.99 -2.59
C ALA A 31 -19.13 -5.38 -1.15
N SER A 32 -18.16 -4.70 -0.56
CA SER A 32 -17.67 -4.94 0.79
C SER A 32 -18.75 -4.66 1.83
N SER A 33 -18.99 -5.61 2.71
CA SER A 33 -19.91 -5.45 3.85
C SER A 33 -19.15 -5.29 5.16
N VAL A 34 -18.07 -6.05 5.33
CA VAL A 34 -17.25 -6.06 6.55
C VAL A 34 -15.79 -6.25 6.15
N SER A 35 -14.88 -5.55 6.83
CA SER A 35 -13.44 -5.79 6.72
C SER A 35 -12.85 -6.09 8.09
N LEU A 36 -11.89 -7.02 8.12
CA LEU A 36 -11.11 -7.30 9.31
C LEU A 36 -9.87 -6.42 9.30
N VAL A 37 -9.69 -5.65 10.36
CA VAL A 37 -8.49 -4.82 10.59
C VAL A 37 -7.57 -5.54 11.55
N SER A 38 -6.34 -5.82 11.14
CA SER A 38 -5.30 -6.31 12.04
C SER A 38 -4.62 -5.13 12.71
N ALA A 39 -4.98 -4.87 13.95
CA ALA A 39 -4.47 -3.72 14.71
C ALA A 39 -2.93 -3.68 14.76
N GLY A 40 -2.27 -4.84 14.85
CA GLY A 40 -0.80 -4.93 14.86
C GLY A 40 -0.17 -4.54 13.52
N THR A 41 -0.67 -5.10 12.43
CA THR A 41 -0.14 -4.84 11.09
C THR A 41 -0.39 -3.40 10.64
N GLU A 42 -1.60 -2.90 10.81
CA GLU A 42 -1.97 -1.53 10.44
C GLU A 42 -1.20 -0.51 11.28
N ARG A 43 -1.07 -0.74 12.59
CA ARG A 43 -0.28 0.11 13.47
C ARG A 43 1.19 0.14 13.06
N MET A 44 1.78 -1.01 12.73
CA MET A 44 3.16 -1.08 12.25
C MET A 44 3.39 -0.21 11.00
N LEU A 45 2.46 -0.23 10.05
CA LEU A 45 2.54 0.58 8.84
C LEU A 45 2.39 2.08 9.13
N ILE A 46 1.49 2.45 10.04
CA ILE A 46 1.31 3.85 10.49
C ILE A 46 2.57 4.34 11.20
N ASP A 47 3.10 3.55 12.13
CA ASP A 47 4.31 3.89 12.90
C ASP A 47 5.53 3.99 11.96
N PHE A 48 5.62 3.10 10.96
CA PHE A 48 6.62 3.22 9.91
C PHE A 48 6.49 4.54 9.14
N GLY A 49 5.28 4.93 8.74
CA GLY A 49 5.04 6.20 8.06
C GLY A 49 5.46 7.42 8.89
N LYS A 50 5.19 7.39 10.19
CA LYS A 50 5.54 8.48 11.14
C LYS A 50 7.02 8.50 11.52
N SER A 51 7.74 7.40 11.35
CA SER A 51 9.14 7.29 11.73
C SER A 51 10.06 8.14 10.85
N ASN A 52 11.18 8.59 11.41
CA ASN A 52 12.20 9.29 10.64
C ASN A 52 13.02 8.33 9.75
N VAL A 53 13.85 8.90 8.85
CA VAL A 53 14.63 8.11 7.87
C VAL A 53 15.55 7.09 8.55
N PHE A 54 16.16 7.42 9.68
CA PHE A 54 17.03 6.50 10.43
C PHE A 54 16.25 5.34 11.03
N GLN A 55 15.07 5.62 11.60
CA GLN A 55 14.19 4.59 12.14
C GLN A 55 13.64 3.70 11.03
N LYS A 56 13.30 4.26 9.85
CA LYS A 56 12.89 3.49 8.67
C LYS A 56 13.99 2.54 8.20
N ALA A 57 15.23 3.03 8.12
CA ALA A 57 16.38 2.20 7.75
C ALA A 57 16.64 1.08 8.78
N LYS A 58 16.52 1.38 10.07
CA LYS A 58 16.71 0.40 11.15
C LYS A 58 15.62 -0.66 11.18
N SER A 59 14.39 -0.31 10.86
CA SER A 59 13.25 -1.27 10.82
C SER A 59 13.28 -2.21 9.60
N GLN A 60 13.98 -1.82 8.53
CA GLN A 60 14.11 -2.63 7.31
C GLN A 60 15.56 -2.63 6.81
N PRO A 61 16.47 -3.33 7.51
CA PRO A 61 17.90 -3.32 7.22
C PRO A 61 18.24 -3.84 5.82
N ASP A 62 17.51 -4.85 5.32
CA ASP A 62 17.72 -5.41 3.98
C ASP A 62 17.45 -4.37 2.90
N LYS A 63 16.33 -3.65 3.01
CA LYS A 63 16.00 -2.58 2.06
C LYS A 63 16.95 -1.39 2.16
N ALA A 64 17.45 -1.09 3.38
CA ALA A 64 18.47 -0.06 3.56
C ALA A 64 19.78 -0.45 2.85
N ARG A 65 20.14 -1.73 2.87
CA ARG A 65 21.30 -2.28 2.16
C ARG A 65 21.13 -2.18 0.65
N ASP A 66 19.96 -2.59 0.12
CA ASP A 66 19.62 -2.46 -1.31
C ASP A 66 19.71 -1.01 -1.78
N VAL A 67 19.23 -0.07 -0.98
CA VAL A 67 19.33 1.37 -1.26
C VAL A 67 20.81 1.82 -1.31
N LEU A 68 21.63 1.31 -0.40
CA LEU A 68 23.06 1.64 -0.36
C LEU A 68 23.81 1.08 -1.58
N GLU A 69 23.51 -0.15 -1.99
CA GLU A 69 24.07 -0.76 -3.19
C GLU A 69 23.61 -0.03 -4.46
N LYS A 70 22.34 0.33 -4.53
CA LYS A 70 21.80 1.10 -5.64
C LYS A 70 22.44 2.51 -5.72
N ALA A 71 22.75 3.13 -4.59
CA ALA A 71 23.45 4.42 -4.56
C ALA A 71 24.86 4.33 -5.11
N LYS A 72 25.53 3.18 -4.99
CA LYS A 72 26.86 2.92 -5.57
C LYS A 72 26.83 2.72 -7.09
N THR A 73 25.77 2.10 -7.61
CA THR A 73 25.61 1.78 -9.04
C THR A 73 24.98 2.92 -9.83
N ASP A 74 23.87 3.46 -9.36
CA ASP A 74 23.03 4.41 -10.10
C ASP A 74 23.28 5.88 -9.68
N GLY A 75 24.06 6.07 -8.61
CA GLY A 75 24.33 7.39 -8.02
C GLY A 75 23.31 7.76 -6.92
N ILE A 76 23.77 8.65 -6.03
CA ILE A 76 23.02 9.05 -4.82
C ILE A 76 21.72 9.78 -5.19
N ALA A 77 21.77 10.68 -6.17
CA ALA A 77 20.61 11.51 -6.56
C ALA A 77 19.47 10.64 -7.11
N ALA A 78 19.77 9.76 -8.07
CA ALA A 78 18.78 8.85 -8.67
C ALA A 78 18.17 7.88 -7.62
N THR A 79 19.01 7.42 -6.69
CA THR A 79 18.55 6.55 -5.60
C THR A 79 17.64 7.28 -4.63
N LEU A 80 17.96 8.51 -4.24
CA LEU A 80 17.10 9.34 -3.38
C LEU A 80 15.74 9.61 -4.03
N ASP A 81 15.71 9.90 -5.32
CA ASP A 81 14.46 10.13 -6.06
C ASP A 81 13.62 8.85 -6.15
N ALA A 82 14.24 7.70 -6.35
CA ALA A 82 13.55 6.41 -6.34
C ALA A 82 12.94 6.07 -4.96
N VAL A 83 13.67 6.33 -3.88
CA VAL A 83 13.19 6.13 -2.50
C VAL A 83 12.04 7.09 -2.18
N ARG A 84 12.17 8.37 -2.53
CA ARG A 84 11.11 9.37 -2.35
C ARG A 84 9.85 8.97 -3.11
N SER A 85 10.00 8.60 -4.38
CA SER A 85 8.87 8.17 -5.21
C SER A 85 8.12 6.97 -4.62
N LYS A 86 8.85 5.99 -4.04
CA LYS A 86 8.22 4.86 -3.34
C LYS A 86 7.51 5.26 -2.05
N LEU A 87 8.07 6.17 -1.27
CA LEU A 87 7.45 6.67 -0.04
C LEU A 87 6.26 7.59 -0.31
N ASP A 88 6.27 8.28 -1.45
CA ASP A 88 5.17 9.16 -1.88
C ASP A 88 3.95 8.39 -2.42
N GLN A 89 4.13 7.12 -2.79
CA GLN A 89 3.00 6.27 -3.19
C GLN A 89 2.13 5.93 -1.97
N PRO A 90 0.87 6.39 -1.95
CA PRO A 90 -0.04 5.99 -0.89
C PRO A 90 -0.43 4.52 -1.06
N PHE A 91 -0.62 3.83 0.05
CA PHE A 91 -1.16 2.48 0.03
C PHE A 91 -2.57 2.44 0.63
N THR A 92 -3.35 1.45 0.24
CA THR A 92 -4.68 1.21 0.78
C THR A 92 -4.59 0.19 1.91
N PRO A 93 -4.91 0.57 3.16
CA PRO A 93 -4.92 -0.37 4.28
C PRO A 93 -6.06 -1.38 4.15
N GLY A 94 -5.91 -2.52 4.84
CA GLY A 94 -6.87 -3.61 4.83
C GLY A 94 -6.54 -4.66 3.76
N TYR A 95 -6.55 -5.91 4.18
CA TYR A 95 -6.22 -7.07 3.32
C TYR A 95 -7.23 -8.22 3.50
N CYS A 96 -8.18 -8.08 4.39
CA CYS A 96 -9.24 -9.08 4.60
C CYS A 96 -10.60 -8.41 4.47
N ASN A 97 -11.43 -8.96 3.58
CA ASN A 97 -12.71 -8.38 3.23
C ASN A 97 -13.74 -9.48 3.04
N VAL A 98 -14.95 -9.24 3.55
CA VAL A 98 -16.13 -10.05 3.32
C VAL A 98 -17.21 -9.19 2.68
N GLY A 99 -17.82 -9.69 1.61
CA GLY A 99 -18.84 -8.94 0.89
C GLY A 99 -19.62 -9.82 -0.08
N ARG A 100 -20.51 -9.18 -0.81
CA ARG A 100 -21.32 -9.83 -1.83
C ARG A 100 -20.71 -9.58 -3.22
N VAL A 101 -20.53 -10.63 -3.99
CA VAL A 101 -20.13 -10.51 -5.40
C VAL A 101 -21.24 -9.80 -6.16
N THR A 102 -20.90 -8.68 -6.80
CA THR A 102 -21.82 -7.89 -7.63
C THR A 102 -21.68 -8.19 -9.10
N THR A 103 -20.47 -8.53 -9.53
CA THR A 103 -20.16 -8.88 -10.91
C THR A 103 -19.07 -9.94 -10.94
N SER A 104 -19.22 -10.94 -11.79
CA SER A 104 -18.20 -11.96 -12.04
C SER A 104 -17.92 -12.10 -13.53
N ARG A 105 -16.64 -12.20 -13.88
CA ARG A 105 -16.14 -12.62 -15.22
C ARG A 105 -15.24 -13.85 -15.10
N VAL A 106 -15.46 -14.66 -14.08
CA VAL A 106 -14.80 -15.95 -13.88
C VAL A 106 -15.67 -17.04 -14.48
N LYS A 107 -15.09 -17.87 -15.37
CA LYS A 107 -15.82 -19.02 -15.95
C LYS A 107 -16.19 -20.01 -14.84
N GLY A 108 -17.45 -20.44 -14.82
CA GLY A 108 -17.95 -21.43 -13.86
C GLY A 108 -18.23 -20.89 -12.45
N PHE A 109 -18.03 -19.60 -12.19
CA PHE A 109 -18.41 -18.96 -10.95
C PHE A 109 -19.92 -18.63 -10.97
N LYS A 110 -20.67 -19.22 -10.02
CA LYS A 110 -22.11 -18.98 -9.82
C LYS A 110 -22.36 -18.30 -8.50
#